data_de8979bdc1ac97d342dec2e112e30b8a
#
_entry.id   de8979bdc1ac97d342dec2e112e30b8a
#
_cell.length_a   1.000
_cell.length_b   1.000
_cell.length_c   1.000
_cell.angle_alpha   90.00
_cell.angle_beta   90.00
_cell.angle_gamma   90.00
#
_symmetry.space_group_name_H-M   'P 1'
#
loop_
_entity.id
_entity.type
_entity.pdbx_description
1 polymer ?
#
loop_
_entity_poly.entity_id
_entity_poly.type
_entity_poly.pdbx_seq_one_letter_code
_entity_poly.pdbx_strand_id
1 'polypeptide(L)'
;LPYEFLVPCLCIEASYPHHDSPRSKRCPFRDQLAAYGPELWSSVRFHDYSTSNKDQMAMVLSTSCPLRPRATLCWREAAAETAPCHDIPNSTATEEEQAYTLDKVDVHPQLCFRFSYRNSSHVECPHRPETAWNVSVSVRGLQLHLHLTSSIPAAFSAALCQHRGGHCEPEAPLYTVTRPEGSAPRELALLLPVQVLGSCVLVWRSDVHFARKQLLCPN
;
A
#
# COMPACT_ATOMS: atom_id res chain seq x y z
N LEU A 1 15.45 16.53 -31.91
CA LEU A 1 16.19 15.77 -30.92
C LEU A 1 15.27 14.68 -30.34
N PRO A 2 15.69 13.41 -30.39
CA PRO A 2 14.92 12.34 -29.76
C PRO A 2 14.99 12.48 -28.23
N TYR A 3 13.91 12.11 -27.55
CA TYR A 3 13.85 12.04 -26.08
C TYR A 3 13.26 10.70 -25.67
N GLU A 4 13.70 10.17 -24.55
CA GLU A 4 13.25 8.87 -24.04
C GLU A 4 11.89 8.99 -23.36
N PHE A 5 11.73 10.07 -22.56
CA PHE A 5 10.48 10.33 -21.84
C PHE A 5 10.06 11.80 -21.97
N LEU A 6 8.75 12.02 -22.12
CA LEU A 6 8.17 13.35 -22.04
C LEU A 6 8.05 13.76 -20.56
N VAL A 7 9.06 14.45 -20.06
CA VAL A 7 9.14 14.89 -18.66
C VAL A 7 9.31 16.40 -18.53
N PRO A 8 8.77 17.03 -17.47
CA PRO A 8 8.76 18.49 -17.35
C PRO A 8 10.13 19.11 -17.17
N CYS A 9 11.11 18.36 -16.69
CA CYS A 9 12.48 18.84 -16.49
C CYS A 9 13.40 18.66 -17.71
N LEU A 10 12.90 18.11 -18.81
CA LEU A 10 13.65 18.01 -20.05
C LEU A 10 13.88 19.40 -20.62
N CYS A 11 15.14 19.81 -20.69
CA CYS A 11 15.55 21.11 -21.18
C CYS A 11 16.60 20.97 -22.28
N ILE A 12 16.54 21.88 -23.23
CA ILE A 12 17.53 22.00 -24.31
C ILE A 12 18.42 23.21 -23.97
N GLU A 13 19.71 23.00 -23.98
CA GLU A 13 20.70 24.06 -23.83
C GLU A 13 21.46 24.21 -25.14
N ALA A 14 21.55 25.45 -25.61
CA ALA A 14 22.23 25.79 -26.83
C ALA A 14 23.29 26.92 -26.56
N SER A 15 24.45 26.75 -27.11
CA SER A 15 25.51 27.76 -27.08
C SER A 15 26.27 27.81 -28.40
N TYR A 16 26.87 28.93 -28.71
CA TYR A 16 27.83 28.98 -29.82
C TYR A 16 29.15 28.28 -29.42
N PRO A 17 29.88 27.72 -30.38
CA PRO A 17 31.09 26.97 -30.11
C PRO A 17 32.31 27.86 -29.66
N HIS A 18 32.05 29.06 -29.16
CA HIS A 18 33.08 29.98 -28.66
C HIS A 18 33.19 29.89 -27.14
N HIS A 19 34.41 30.12 -26.63
CA HIS A 19 34.75 29.86 -25.23
C HIS A 19 33.91 30.62 -24.20
N ASP A 20 33.43 31.83 -24.50
CA ASP A 20 32.63 32.66 -23.59
C ASP A 20 31.22 32.94 -24.13
N SER A 21 30.64 32.01 -24.89
CA SER A 21 29.31 32.24 -25.45
C SER A 21 28.23 32.07 -24.39
N PRO A 22 27.23 32.95 -24.36
CA PRO A 22 26.09 32.80 -23.47
C PRO A 22 25.29 31.55 -23.81
N ARG A 23 24.91 30.80 -22.77
CA ARG A 23 24.06 29.61 -22.92
C ARG A 23 22.60 29.98 -22.83
N SER A 24 21.82 29.52 -23.79
CA SER A 24 20.37 29.65 -23.79
C SER A 24 19.72 28.31 -23.42
N LYS A 25 18.95 28.31 -22.35
CA LYS A 25 18.25 27.12 -21.86
C LYS A 25 16.75 27.26 -22.07
N ARG A 26 16.14 26.26 -22.69
CA ARG A 26 14.68 26.17 -22.89
C ARG A 26 14.18 24.82 -22.40
N CYS A 27 13.09 24.82 -21.61
CA CYS A 27 12.43 23.64 -21.09
C CYS A 27 11.02 23.57 -21.70
N PRO A 28 10.85 22.97 -22.88
CA PRO A 28 9.63 23.08 -23.67
C PRO A 28 8.42 22.38 -23.03
N PHE A 29 8.66 21.42 -22.13
CA PHE A 29 7.60 20.59 -21.55
C PHE A 29 7.20 21.02 -20.12
N ARG A 30 7.85 22.02 -19.56
CA ARG A 30 7.64 22.45 -18.17
C ARG A 30 6.19 22.79 -17.85
N ASP A 31 5.49 23.41 -18.79
CA ASP A 31 4.12 23.88 -18.61
C ASP A 31 3.09 23.02 -19.35
N GLN A 32 3.52 21.91 -19.96
CA GLN A 32 2.62 21.00 -20.66
C GLN A 32 2.04 19.97 -19.70
N LEU A 33 0.70 19.88 -19.62
CA LEU A 33 0.02 18.89 -18.77
C LEU A 33 0.39 17.44 -19.11
N ALA A 34 0.62 17.12 -20.37
CA ALA A 34 1.02 15.80 -20.82
C ALA A 34 2.35 15.33 -20.22
N ALA A 35 3.26 16.24 -19.90
CA ALA A 35 4.55 15.92 -19.27
C ALA A 35 4.41 15.46 -17.81
N TYR A 36 3.23 15.61 -17.22
CA TYR A 36 2.90 15.15 -15.85
C TYR A 36 2.01 13.88 -15.86
N GLY A 37 1.90 13.23 -16.98
CA GLY A 37 1.09 12.03 -17.17
C GLY A 37 1.87 10.71 -16.95
N PRO A 38 1.45 9.63 -17.60
CA PRO A 38 2.04 8.30 -17.43
C PRO A 38 3.55 8.21 -17.74
N GLU A 39 4.04 8.98 -18.72
CA GLU A 39 5.46 8.97 -19.07
C GLU A 39 6.36 9.51 -17.95
N LEU A 40 5.85 10.44 -17.15
CA LEU A 40 6.57 10.92 -15.97
C LEU A 40 6.87 9.77 -15.01
N TRP A 41 5.86 8.95 -14.70
CA TRP A 41 6.00 7.81 -13.81
C TRP A 41 6.85 6.69 -14.40
N SER A 42 6.83 6.51 -15.71
CA SER A 42 7.73 5.58 -16.41
C SER A 42 9.20 5.99 -16.31
N SER A 43 9.49 7.28 -16.12
CA SER A 43 10.84 7.80 -15.89
C SER A 43 11.33 7.65 -14.45
N VAL A 44 10.45 7.32 -13.51
CA VAL A 44 10.76 7.12 -12.08
C VAL A 44 11.03 5.65 -11.82
N ARG A 45 12.08 5.35 -11.07
CA ARG A 45 12.36 4.01 -10.56
C ARG A 45 12.04 3.96 -9.07
N PHE A 46 11.31 2.95 -8.69
CA PHE A 46 10.90 2.70 -7.30
C PHE A 46 11.72 1.54 -6.74
N HIS A 47 12.31 1.75 -5.57
CA HIS A 47 13.06 0.73 -4.84
C HIS A 47 12.35 0.45 -3.52
N ASP A 48 11.92 -0.79 -3.33
CA ASP A 48 11.24 -1.24 -2.13
C ASP A 48 12.27 -1.63 -1.06
N TYR A 49 12.27 -0.91 0.07
CA TYR A 49 13.04 -1.18 1.27
C TYR A 49 12.15 -1.51 2.47
N SER A 50 10.90 -1.86 2.23
CA SER A 50 9.95 -2.22 3.29
C SER A 50 10.46 -3.39 4.12
N THR A 51 10.30 -3.32 5.42
CA THR A 51 10.76 -4.34 6.37
C THR A 51 9.61 -4.85 7.23
N SER A 52 9.29 -6.13 7.08
CA SER A 52 8.26 -6.80 7.88
C SER A 52 8.61 -6.88 9.37
N ASN A 53 9.88 -7.02 9.71
CA ASN A 53 10.35 -7.12 11.10
C ASN A 53 10.17 -5.81 11.89
N LYS A 54 10.04 -4.69 11.19
CA LYS A 54 9.85 -3.35 11.79
C LYS A 54 8.47 -2.77 11.52
N ASP A 55 7.61 -3.51 10.84
CA ASP A 55 6.29 -3.01 10.39
C ASP A 55 6.39 -1.66 9.68
N GLN A 56 7.43 -1.51 8.87
CA GLN A 56 7.74 -0.29 8.17
C GLN A 56 7.62 -0.49 6.66
N MET A 57 6.86 0.37 6.02
CA MET A 57 6.83 0.49 4.58
C MET A 57 7.77 1.61 4.16
N ALA A 58 8.73 1.30 3.29
CA ALA A 58 9.75 2.22 2.85
C ALA A 58 10.03 2.05 1.35
N MET A 59 9.98 3.15 0.61
CA MET A 59 10.34 3.17 -0.81
C MET A 59 11.22 4.38 -1.11
N VAL A 60 12.22 4.17 -1.95
CA VAL A 60 13.10 5.23 -2.45
C VAL A 60 12.81 5.45 -3.92
N LEU A 61 12.67 6.71 -4.30
CA LEU A 61 12.49 7.12 -5.68
C LEU A 61 13.81 7.51 -6.29
N SER A 62 14.09 6.98 -7.48
CA SER A 62 15.17 7.43 -8.33
C SER A 62 14.57 8.07 -9.58
N THR A 63 14.80 9.35 -9.78
CA THR A 63 14.21 10.13 -10.87
C THR A 63 15.23 11.08 -11.47
N SER A 64 15.15 11.27 -12.78
CA SER A 64 15.94 12.28 -13.50
C SER A 64 15.40 13.70 -13.33
N CYS A 65 14.12 13.84 -12.92
CA CYS A 65 13.51 15.12 -12.57
C CYS A 65 13.50 15.32 -11.05
N PRO A 66 13.70 16.53 -10.54
CA PRO A 66 13.58 16.83 -9.11
C PRO A 66 12.09 16.85 -8.71
N LEU A 67 11.50 15.68 -8.56
CA LEU A 67 10.11 15.47 -8.16
C LEU A 67 10.04 15.14 -6.66
N ARG A 68 9.10 15.75 -5.99
CA ARG A 68 8.72 15.39 -4.61
C ARG A 68 7.23 15.08 -4.57
N PRO A 69 6.81 13.91 -5.03
CA PRO A 69 5.42 13.50 -4.92
C PRO A 69 5.02 13.30 -3.46
N ARG A 70 3.75 13.46 -3.19
CA ARG A 70 3.16 13.05 -1.91
C ARG A 70 2.86 11.56 -1.97
N ALA A 71 3.23 10.80 -0.95
CA ALA A 71 2.90 9.39 -0.83
C ALA A 71 1.87 9.17 0.29
N THR A 72 0.82 8.43 -0.03
CA THR A 72 -0.21 7.96 0.90
C THR A 72 -0.41 6.47 0.71
N LEU A 73 -0.97 5.79 1.70
CA LEU A 73 -1.32 4.39 1.54
C LEU A 73 -2.65 4.22 0.80
N CYS A 74 -2.72 3.18 -0.01
CA CYS A 74 -3.97 2.67 -0.56
C CYS A 74 -4.00 1.15 -0.53
N TRP A 75 -5.19 0.58 -0.45
CA TRP A 75 -5.42 -0.85 -0.53
C TRP A 75 -5.86 -1.26 -1.93
N ARG A 76 -5.12 -2.15 -2.56
CA ARG A 76 -5.45 -2.73 -3.86
C ARG A 76 -6.39 -3.93 -3.68
N GLU A 77 -7.52 -3.93 -4.38
CA GLU A 77 -8.54 -4.99 -4.23
C GLU A 77 -8.08 -6.38 -4.68
N ALA A 78 -7.19 -6.43 -5.67
CA ALA A 78 -6.63 -7.67 -6.19
C ALA A 78 -5.14 -7.52 -6.47
N ALA A 79 -4.45 -8.64 -6.65
CA ALA A 79 -3.02 -8.66 -6.99
C ALA A 79 -2.71 -8.09 -8.41
N ALA A 80 -3.74 -7.89 -9.24
CA ALA A 80 -3.57 -7.34 -10.58
C ALA A 80 -3.20 -5.85 -10.53
N GLU A 81 -2.24 -5.43 -11.37
CA GLU A 81 -1.77 -4.03 -11.43
C GLU A 81 -2.87 -3.04 -11.79
N THR A 82 -3.86 -3.47 -12.55
CA THR A 82 -5.01 -2.67 -12.98
C THR A 82 -6.13 -2.58 -11.96
N ALA A 83 -6.05 -3.35 -10.85
CA ALA A 83 -7.08 -3.33 -9.81
C ALA A 83 -7.14 -1.97 -9.12
N PRO A 84 -8.35 -1.49 -8.77
CA PRO A 84 -8.50 -0.23 -8.05
C PRO A 84 -7.78 -0.28 -6.70
N CYS A 85 -7.16 0.84 -6.33
CA CYS A 85 -6.49 1.03 -5.06
C CYS A 85 -7.25 2.08 -4.25
N HIS A 86 -7.80 1.69 -3.11
CA HIS A 86 -8.62 2.57 -2.26
C HIS A 86 -7.76 3.26 -1.21
N ASP A 87 -7.87 4.57 -1.14
CA ASP A 87 -7.04 5.39 -0.24
C ASP A 87 -7.36 5.12 1.24
N ILE A 88 -6.30 5.04 2.03
CA ILE A 88 -6.37 4.95 3.48
C ILE A 88 -6.21 6.36 4.05
N PRO A 89 -7.18 6.87 4.82
CA PRO A 89 -7.10 8.21 5.38
C PRO A 89 -5.96 8.35 6.38
N ASN A 90 -5.40 9.56 6.47
CA ASN A 90 -4.34 9.92 7.44
C ASN A 90 -3.07 9.07 7.33
N SER A 91 -2.76 8.55 6.15
CA SER A 91 -1.63 7.66 5.88
C SER A 91 -0.52 8.32 5.06
N THR A 92 -0.26 9.59 5.27
CA THR A 92 0.80 10.29 4.55
C THR A 92 2.18 9.86 5.05
N ALA A 93 3.01 9.39 4.14
CA ALA A 93 4.39 9.00 4.44
C ALA A 93 5.28 10.21 4.73
N THR A 94 6.28 10.00 5.56
CA THR A 94 7.37 10.96 5.75
C THR A 94 8.34 10.86 4.58
N GLU A 95 8.75 12.00 4.04
CA GLU A 95 9.71 12.07 2.92
C GLU A 95 11.00 12.72 3.40
N GLU A 96 12.11 12.03 3.19
CA GLU A 96 13.47 12.53 3.40
C GLU A 96 14.35 12.08 2.23
N GLU A 97 14.92 13.04 1.51
CA GLU A 97 15.84 12.77 0.38
C GLU A 97 15.31 11.72 -0.62
N GLN A 98 14.05 11.86 -1.02
CA GLN A 98 13.34 10.91 -1.91
C GLN A 98 13.08 9.50 -1.31
N ALA A 99 13.35 9.32 -0.04
CA ALA A 99 12.93 8.14 0.71
C ALA A 99 11.58 8.43 1.41
N TYR A 100 10.62 7.57 1.16
CA TYR A 100 9.27 7.65 1.73
C TYR A 100 9.09 6.53 2.74
N THR A 101 8.81 6.87 3.98
CA THR A 101 8.67 5.90 5.07
C THR A 101 7.37 6.10 5.84
N LEU A 102 6.79 4.99 6.26
CA LEU A 102 5.64 4.97 7.15
C LEU A 102 5.75 3.77 8.08
N ASP A 103 5.66 4.05 9.38
CA ASP A 103 5.78 3.03 10.43
C ASP A 103 4.42 2.47 10.83
N LYS A 104 4.45 1.31 11.48
CA LYS A 104 3.26 0.60 11.99
C LYS A 104 2.27 0.26 10.89
N VAL A 105 2.80 -0.24 9.79
CA VAL A 105 2.06 -0.66 8.61
C VAL A 105 2.05 -2.19 8.54
N ASP A 106 0.90 -2.76 8.23
CA ASP A 106 0.81 -4.14 7.82
C ASP A 106 1.42 -4.27 6.42
N VAL A 107 2.71 -4.64 6.34
CA VAL A 107 3.46 -4.76 5.07
C VAL A 107 2.91 -5.94 4.27
N HIS A 108 1.74 -5.75 3.71
CA HIS A 108 1.03 -6.73 2.90
C HIS A 108 1.24 -6.43 1.41
N PRO A 109 1.33 -7.43 0.51
CA PRO A 109 1.54 -7.21 -0.92
C PRO A 109 0.48 -6.34 -1.60
N GLN A 110 -0.72 -6.26 -1.04
CA GLN A 110 -1.82 -5.44 -1.55
C GLN A 110 -1.92 -4.05 -0.90
N LEU A 111 -1.12 -3.77 0.13
CA LEU A 111 -1.05 -2.45 0.75
C LEU A 111 0.07 -1.67 0.10
N CYS A 112 -0.27 -0.62 -0.62
CA CYS A 112 0.61 0.05 -1.57
C CYS A 112 0.78 1.52 -1.23
N PHE A 113 1.85 2.15 -1.72
CA PHE A 113 1.94 3.59 -1.78
C PHE A 113 1.28 4.12 -3.05
N ARG A 114 0.48 5.17 -2.89
CA ARG A 114 0.04 6.04 -3.98
C ARG A 114 0.88 7.30 -3.96
N PHE A 115 1.72 7.46 -4.95
CA PHE A 115 2.48 8.68 -5.19
C PHE A 115 1.64 9.63 -6.04
N SER A 116 1.46 10.85 -5.56
CA SER A 116 0.68 11.87 -6.24
C SER A 116 1.53 13.10 -6.50
N TYR A 117 1.51 13.59 -7.72
CA TYR A 117 2.20 14.80 -8.13
C TYR A 117 1.34 15.60 -9.11
N ARG A 118 0.95 16.81 -8.72
CA ARG A 118 -0.04 17.62 -9.45
C ARG A 118 -1.32 16.81 -9.72
N ASN A 119 -1.70 16.64 -10.99
CA ASN A 119 -2.94 15.96 -11.39
C ASN A 119 -2.72 14.48 -11.78
N SER A 120 -1.57 13.93 -11.49
CA SER A 120 -1.27 12.52 -11.80
C SER A 120 -0.88 11.73 -10.56
N SER A 121 -1.07 10.43 -10.62
CA SER A 121 -0.70 9.51 -9.54
C SER A 121 -0.19 8.18 -10.09
N HIS A 122 0.63 7.52 -9.29
CA HIS A 122 1.13 6.18 -9.54
C HIS A 122 1.03 5.34 -8.27
N VAL A 123 0.70 4.07 -8.42
CA VAL A 123 0.59 3.12 -7.31
C VAL A 123 1.73 2.13 -7.40
N GLU A 124 2.48 2.02 -6.31
CA GLU A 124 3.59 1.07 -6.17
C GLU A 124 3.38 0.21 -4.93
N CYS A 125 3.44 -1.10 -5.09
CA CYS A 125 3.22 -2.05 -4.02
C CYS A 125 4.52 -2.74 -3.62
N PRO A 126 4.69 -3.13 -2.34
CA PRO A 126 5.86 -3.88 -1.91
C PRO A 126 5.86 -5.26 -2.56
N HIS A 127 7.02 -5.70 -3.06
CA HIS A 127 7.21 -7.04 -3.63
C HIS A 127 7.63 -8.04 -2.54
N ARG A 128 6.72 -8.29 -1.58
CA ARG A 128 6.96 -9.12 -0.38
C ARG A 128 5.86 -10.16 -0.17
N PRO A 129 5.75 -11.17 -1.05
CA PRO A 129 4.70 -12.20 -0.91
C PRO A 129 4.81 -12.98 0.41
N GLU A 130 6.00 -13.07 0.99
CA GLU A 130 6.25 -13.74 2.26
C GLU A 130 5.61 -13.05 3.46
N THR A 131 5.21 -11.79 3.36
CA THR A 131 4.55 -11.05 4.44
C THR A 131 3.04 -11.20 4.45
N ALA A 132 2.49 -11.83 3.42
CA ALA A 132 1.05 -12.06 3.35
C ALA A 132 0.60 -13.00 4.48
N TRP A 133 -0.47 -12.61 5.15
CA TRP A 133 -1.22 -13.48 6.04
C TRP A 133 -2.56 -13.83 5.40
N ASN A 134 -3.06 -15.00 5.71
CA ASN A 134 -4.32 -15.49 5.18
C ASN A 134 -5.27 -15.87 6.30
N VAL A 135 -6.54 -15.72 6.03
CA VAL A 135 -7.60 -16.13 6.94
C VAL A 135 -8.71 -16.84 6.17
N SER A 136 -9.21 -17.91 6.74
CA SER A 136 -10.39 -18.60 6.27
C SER A 136 -11.40 -18.74 7.40
N VAL A 137 -12.67 -18.83 7.04
CA VAL A 137 -13.76 -19.01 7.99
C VAL A 137 -14.52 -20.28 7.66
N SER A 138 -14.88 -21.03 8.69
CA SER A 138 -15.77 -22.18 8.59
C SER A 138 -16.79 -22.16 9.73
N VAL A 139 -17.95 -22.74 9.51
CA VAL A 139 -18.99 -22.86 10.54
C VAL A 139 -19.03 -24.33 11.02
N ARG A 140 -18.96 -24.51 12.33
CA ARG A 140 -19.12 -25.81 12.96
C ARG A 140 -20.10 -25.70 14.14
N GLY A 141 -21.28 -26.25 13.98
CA GLY A 141 -22.34 -26.09 14.96
C GLY A 141 -22.73 -24.62 15.11
N LEU A 142 -22.63 -24.08 16.33
CA LEU A 142 -22.93 -22.69 16.65
C LEU A 142 -21.67 -21.84 16.80
N GLN A 143 -20.58 -22.24 16.16
CA GLN A 143 -19.29 -21.52 16.22
C GLN A 143 -18.74 -21.21 14.84
N LEU A 144 -18.20 -20.00 14.71
CA LEU A 144 -17.33 -19.61 13.60
C LEU A 144 -15.89 -19.95 13.96
N HIS A 145 -15.26 -20.75 13.12
CA HIS A 145 -13.85 -21.08 13.22
C HIS A 145 -13.06 -20.26 12.23
N LEU A 146 -12.29 -19.30 12.73
CA LEU A 146 -11.31 -18.56 11.95
C LEU A 146 -9.99 -19.29 11.99
N HIS A 147 -9.46 -19.57 10.83
CA HIS A 147 -8.14 -20.17 10.65
C HIS A 147 -7.22 -19.14 10.01
N LEU A 148 -6.24 -18.71 10.79
CA LEU A 148 -5.28 -17.67 10.40
C LEU A 148 -3.92 -18.31 10.16
N THR A 149 -3.26 -17.94 9.08
CA THR A 149 -1.87 -18.29 8.81
C THR A 149 -1.04 -17.03 8.65
N SER A 150 0.10 -16.97 9.35
CA SER A 150 1.03 -15.85 9.26
C SER A 150 2.47 -16.33 9.35
N SER A 151 3.31 -15.84 8.47
CA SER A 151 4.76 -16.12 8.49
C SER A 151 5.53 -15.20 9.45
N ILE A 152 4.92 -14.10 9.88
CA ILE A 152 5.50 -13.11 10.78
C ILE A 152 4.80 -13.09 12.13
N PRO A 153 5.49 -12.68 13.22
CA PRO A 153 4.85 -12.40 14.49
C PRO A 153 3.84 -11.28 14.31
N ALA A 154 2.62 -11.49 14.77
CA ALA A 154 1.55 -10.50 14.63
C ALA A 154 0.41 -10.76 15.61
N ALA A 155 -0.35 -9.72 15.93
CA ALA A 155 -1.63 -9.81 16.62
C ALA A 155 -2.77 -9.55 15.64
N PHE A 156 -3.79 -10.40 15.71
CA PHE A 156 -4.97 -10.29 14.88
C PHE A 156 -6.20 -10.09 15.74
N SER A 157 -7.08 -9.23 15.31
CA SER A 157 -8.39 -9.04 15.91
C SER A 157 -9.49 -9.41 14.94
N ALA A 158 -10.58 -9.93 15.50
CA ALA A 158 -11.77 -10.26 14.77
C ALA A 158 -13.02 -9.73 15.49
N ALA A 159 -14.01 -9.33 14.72
CA ALA A 159 -15.29 -8.89 15.24
C ALA A 159 -16.41 -9.38 14.34
N LEU A 160 -17.53 -9.77 14.93
CA LEU A 160 -18.75 -10.01 14.18
C LEU A 160 -19.27 -8.68 13.65
N CYS A 161 -19.88 -8.71 12.49
CA CYS A 161 -20.57 -7.56 11.94
C CYS A 161 -21.82 -7.98 11.17
N GLN A 162 -22.83 -7.15 11.19
CA GLN A 162 -23.99 -7.31 10.33
C GLN A 162 -23.79 -6.50 9.06
N HIS A 163 -23.94 -7.17 7.93
CA HIS A 163 -23.88 -6.52 6.65
C HIS A 163 -25.17 -5.72 6.41
N ARG A 164 -25.07 -4.39 6.45
CA ARG A 164 -26.18 -3.46 6.17
C ARG A 164 -25.78 -2.48 5.09
N GLY A 165 -26.51 -2.50 3.96
CA GLY A 165 -26.33 -1.49 2.92
C GLY A 165 -24.93 -1.36 2.32
N GLY A 166 -24.17 -2.46 2.25
CA GLY A 166 -22.81 -2.46 1.69
C GLY A 166 -21.69 -2.13 2.70
N HIS A 167 -22.03 -1.80 3.93
CA HIS A 167 -21.05 -1.55 5.01
C HIS A 167 -21.19 -2.61 6.11
N CYS A 168 -20.07 -2.96 6.71
CA CYS A 168 -19.97 -3.88 7.82
C CYS A 168 -19.17 -3.22 8.94
N GLU A 169 -19.83 -2.81 10.01
CA GLU A 169 -19.18 -2.22 11.18
C GLU A 169 -18.93 -3.31 12.23
N PRO A 170 -17.74 -3.32 12.86
CA PRO A 170 -17.42 -4.31 13.87
C PRO A 170 -18.29 -4.09 15.13
N GLU A 171 -18.90 -5.16 15.62
CA GLU A 171 -19.66 -5.18 16.85
C GLU A 171 -18.81 -5.75 18.00
N ALA A 172 -18.99 -5.23 19.20
CA ALA A 172 -18.38 -5.82 20.40
C ALA A 172 -19.01 -7.20 20.70
N PRO A 173 -18.24 -8.14 21.25
CA PRO A 173 -16.85 -8.05 21.68
C PRO A 173 -15.83 -8.18 20.56
N LEU A 174 -14.62 -7.66 20.77
CA LEU A 174 -13.47 -7.93 19.91
C LEU A 174 -12.76 -9.20 20.40
N TYR A 175 -12.42 -10.07 19.46
CA TYR A 175 -11.66 -11.29 19.70
C TYR A 175 -10.23 -11.09 19.20
N THR A 176 -9.23 -11.40 20.01
CA THR A 176 -7.83 -11.17 19.66
C THR A 176 -7.02 -12.45 19.84
N VAL A 177 -6.12 -12.71 18.90
CA VAL A 177 -5.14 -13.79 18.95
C VAL A 177 -3.77 -13.24 18.55
N THR A 178 -2.72 -13.68 19.24
CA THR A 178 -1.35 -13.22 19.00
C THR A 178 -0.47 -14.40 18.64
N ARG A 179 0.36 -14.22 17.61
CA ARG A 179 1.46 -15.10 17.28
C ARG A 179 2.75 -14.46 17.78
N PRO A 180 3.35 -14.97 18.88
CA PRO A 180 4.60 -14.44 19.38
C PRO A 180 5.79 -14.83 18.48
N GLU A 181 6.88 -14.08 18.61
CA GLU A 181 8.12 -14.36 17.93
C GLU A 181 8.68 -15.74 18.32
N GLY A 182 9.22 -16.48 17.35
CA GLY A 182 9.77 -17.80 17.58
C GLY A 182 8.76 -18.93 17.80
N SER A 183 7.47 -18.66 17.76
CA SER A 183 6.46 -19.71 17.94
C SER A 183 6.25 -20.53 16.66
N ALA A 184 6.13 -21.84 16.85
CA ALA A 184 5.52 -22.77 15.90
C ALA A 184 4.22 -23.28 16.54
N PRO A 185 3.12 -23.50 15.81
CA PRO A 185 2.97 -23.45 14.36
C PRO A 185 2.68 -22.05 13.81
N ARG A 186 2.77 -21.90 12.47
CA ARG A 186 2.39 -20.65 11.77
C ARG A 186 0.88 -20.42 11.69
N GLU A 187 0.13 -21.30 12.26
CA GLU A 187 -1.33 -21.37 12.22
C GLU A 187 -1.92 -20.95 13.56
N LEU A 188 -2.94 -20.10 13.51
CA LEU A 188 -3.70 -19.63 14.65
C LEU A 188 -5.17 -19.92 14.43
N ALA A 189 -5.87 -20.29 15.46
CA ALA A 189 -7.32 -20.50 15.43
C ALA A 189 -8.02 -19.54 16.38
N LEU A 190 -9.12 -18.99 15.94
CA LEU A 190 -9.99 -18.15 16.75
C LEU A 190 -11.43 -18.66 16.62
N LEU A 191 -12.11 -18.84 17.75
CA LEU A 191 -13.48 -19.32 17.81
C LEU A 191 -14.40 -18.18 18.22
N LEU A 192 -15.41 -17.92 17.39
CA LEU A 192 -16.45 -16.93 17.69
C LEU A 192 -17.82 -17.60 17.76
N PRO A 193 -18.69 -17.16 18.65
CA PRO A 193 -20.07 -17.65 18.66
C PRO A 193 -20.83 -17.14 17.43
N VAL A 194 -21.64 -17.99 16.81
CA VAL A 194 -22.60 -17.56 15.80
C VAL A 194 -23.82 -17.00 16.51
N GLN A 195 -23.99 -15.70 16.50
CA GLN A 195 -25.13 -15.06 17.15
C GLN A 195 -26.36 -14.94 16.24
N VAL A 196 -26.13 -14.76 14.93
CA VAL A 196 -27.18 -14.57 13.94
C VAL A 196 -26.80 -15.24 12.62
N LEU A 197 -27.72 -15.91 11.95
CA LEU A 197 -27.51 -16.38 10.58
C LEU A 197 -27.24 -15.20 9.63
N GLY A 198 -26.18 -15.29 8.84
CA GLY A 198 -25.76 -14.24 7.91
C GLY A 198 -24.83 -13.19 8.50
N SER A 199 -24.33 -13.37 9.73
CA SER A 199 -23.27 -12.51 10.27
C SER A 199 -21.97 -12.75 9.53
N CYS A 200 -21.32 -11.66 9.13
CA CYS A 200 -19.96 -11.67 8.59
C CYS A 200 -18.95 -11.39 9.71
N VAL A 201 -17.71 -11.68 9.45
CA VAL A 201 -16.59 -11.42 10.36
C VAL A 201 -15.60 -10.46 9.70
N LEU A 202 -15.22 -9.41 10.41
CA LEU A 202 -14.10 -8.56 10.07
C LEU A 202 -12.86 -9.08 10.79
N VAL A 203 -11.77 -9.27 10.05
CA VAL A 203 -10.48 -9.69 10.58
C VAL A 203 -9.40 -8.73 10.12
N TRP A 204 -8.54 -8.30 11.04
CA TRP A 204 -7.45 -7.38 10.73
C TRP A 204 -6.25 -7.62 11.64
N ARG A 205 -5.08 -7.17 11.17
CA ARG A 205 -3.90 -7.10 12.00
C ARG A 205 -4.02 -5.91 12.96
N SER A 206 -3.96 -6.14 14.27
CA SER A 206 -4.29 -5.14 15.30
C SER A 206 -3.08 -4.54 16.01
N ASP A 207 -1.87 -5.07 15.81
CA ASP A 207 -0.61 -4.57 16.37
C ASP A 207 0.03 -3.44 15.55
N VAL A 208 -0.62 -3.00 14.49
CA VAL A 208 -0.20 -1.92 13.60
C VAL A 208 -1.30 -0.87 13.46
N HIS A 209 -0.93 0.33 12.98
CA HIS A 209 -1.89 1.42 12.77
C HIS A 209 -2.61 1.32 11.43
N PHE A 210 -1.89 0.87 10.40
CA PHE A 210 -2.40 0.82 9.03
C PHE A 210 -2.51 -0.63 8.57
N ALA A 211 -3.71 -1.15 8.64
CA ALA A 211 -4.05 -2.48 8.18
C ALA A 211 -5.44 -2.49 7.56
N ARG A 212 -5.66 -3.38 6.59
CA ARG A 212 -6.98 -3.62 6.05
C ARG A 212 -7.78 -4.53 6.96
N LYS A 213 -9.06 -4.23 7.11
CA LYS A 213 -10.05 -5.17 7.66
C LYS A 213 -10.59 -6.04 6.54
N GLN A 214 -10.32 -7.33 6.61
CA GLN A 214 -10.87 -8.31 5.67
C GLN A 214 -12.26 -8.74 6.12
N LEU A 215 -13.23 -8.68 5.21
CA LEU A 215 -14.59 -9.12 5.44
C LEU A 215 -14.74 -10.58 4.97
N LEU A 216 -15.18 -11.43 5.85
CA LEU A 216 -15.46 -12.83 5.57
C LEU A 216 -16.90 -13.13 5.93
N CYS A 217 -17.68 -13.62 4.96
CA CYS A 217 -19.03 -14.05 5.18
C CYS A 217 -19.08 -15.58 4.98
N PRO A 218 -19.41 -16.36 6.01
CA PRO A 218 -19.59 -17.79 5.84
C PRO A 218 -20.83 -18.04 4.94
N ASN A 219 -20.69 -19.00 4.04
CA ASN A 219 -21.78 -19.47 3.19
C ASN A 219 -22.72 -20.40 3.97
#